data_8763565616f841d5a45c42e12833d259
#
_entry.id   8763565616f841d5a45c42e12833d259
#
_cell.length_a   1.000
_cell.length_b   1.000
_cell.length_c   1.000
_cell.angle_alpha   90.00
_cell.angle_beta   90.00
_cell.angle_gamma   90.00
#
_symmetry.space_group_name_H-M   'P 1'
#
loop_
_entity.id
_entity.type
_entity.pdbx_description
1 polymer ?
#
loop_
_entity_poly.entity_id
_entity_poly.type
_entity_poly.pdbx_seq_one_letter_code
_entity_poly.pdbx_strand_id
1 'polypeptide(L)'
;MVCFSCSRSRKGLHMKTIAILGGGITGVTTVYALAKRGFAVTLFERHRYAAMETSFANGGQLSASNAEVWNNGATILKGLKWMLKNDAPLLVNPAPTWHKLSWFAEFIAAMPHYERNTIETARLAVAAREHLFAWAAEEGIDFDHKREGILHIYRDKKGFDHAGKVSVMLAKGGLPRRAVTPAEMKAIEPTLAGTYYGGYFTESDSTGDIHKFTHGLSLAAARLGVRTLYEQDVTHVSTNGQQAVITVGEGAAQTVHTFDGVVVCAGVASRHFAAQLGDRVNIYPVKGYSITVNLRDEASQAGAPNVSLLDDETKLVTSRLGVDRFRVAGTAEFNGIDRDIRDDRIQPLIKWVAQCFPNINTRSVVPWAGLRPMMPNMMPRVGKGVAPNVFYNTGHGHLGWTLSAITADMVGNVVAGAQSD
;
A
#
# COMPACT_ATOMS: atom_id res chain seq x y z
N MET A 1 35.10 0.46 -59.24
CA MET A 1 34.71 -0.32 -58.05
C MET A 1 34.52 0.69 -56.92
N VAL A 2 33.26 1.19 -56.76
CA VAL A 2 32.95 2.26 -55.82
C VAL A 2 32.15 1.62 -54.68
N CYS A 3 32.74 1.62 -53.50
CA CYS A 3 32.18 1.03 -52.29
C CYS A 3 31.19 2.04 -51.67
N PHE A 4 29.90 1.80 -51.76
CA PHE A 4 28.86 2.59 -51.03
C PHE A 4 28.86 2.12 -49.59
N SER A 5 29.43 2.92 -48.71
CA SER A 5 29.22 2.83 -47.25
C SER A 5 27.82 3.28 -46.90
N CYS A 6 26.93 2.33 -46.61
CA CYS A 6 25.60 2.62 -46.12
C CYS A 6 25.68 2.89 -44.61
N SER A 7 25.86 4.14 -44.24
CA SER A 7 25.71 4.62 -42.87
C SER A 7 24.23 4.58 -42.52
N ARG A 8 23.79 3.51 -41.85
CA ARG A 8 22.51 3.49 -41.18
C ARG A 8 22.57 4.45 -39.97
N SER A 9 22.08 5.66 -40.18
CA SER A 9 21.74 6.57 -39.10
C SER A 9 20.79 5.82 -38.14
N ARG A 10 21.30 5.42 -36.97
CA ARG A 10 20.45 5.08 -35.84
C ARG A 10 19.67 6.35 -35.47
N LYS A 11 18.41 6.45 -35.88
CA LYS A 11 17.48 7.41 -35.26
C LYS A 11 17.50 7.09 -33.76
N GLY A 12 18.16 7.93 -32.98
CA GLY A 12 18.17 7.82 -31.53
C GLY A 12 16.72 7.81 -31.07
N LEU A 13 16.33 6.77 -30.33
CA LEU A 13 15.07 6.82 -29.58
C LEU A 13 15.14 8.09 -28.73
N HIS A 14 14.28 9.04 -29.02
CA HIS A 14 14.10 10.19 -28.17
C HIS A 14 13.50 9.67 -26.86
N MET A 15 14.34 9.54 -25.81
CA MET A 15 13.85 9.15 -24.48
C MET A 15 12.86 10.20 -24.03
N LYS A 16 11.61 9.80 -23.77
CA LYS A 16 10.59 10.69 -23.21
C LYS A 16 10.85 10.92 -21.72
N THR A 17 10.69 12.16 -21.30
CA THR A 17 10.86 12.61 -19.93
C THR A 17 9.55 12.47 -19.16
N ILE A 18 9.58 11.80 -18.01
CA ILE A 18 8.39 11.56 -17.17
C ILE A 18 8.63 12.06 -15.75
N ALA A 19 7.70 12.90 -15.27
CA ALA A 19 7.65 13.30 -13.87
C ALA A 19 6.84 12.30 -13.06
N ILE A 20 7.32 11.95 -11.86
CA ILE A 20 6.60 11.16 -10.88
C ILE A 20 6.38 12.00 -9.63
N LEU A 21 5.13 12.12 -9.18
CA LEU A 21 4.78 12.88 -7.98
C LEU A 21 4.56 11.94 -6.80
N GLY A 22 5.47 11.99 -5.80
CA GLY A 22 5.42 11.23 -4.54
C GLY A 22 6.37 10.03 -4.51
N GLY A 23 7.22 9.98 -3.47
CA GLY A 23 8.25 8.97 -3.22
C GLY A 23 7.83 7.84 -2.25
N GLY A 24 6.53 7.56 -2.12
CA GLY A 24 6.04 6.36 -1.44
C GLY A 24 6.28 5.09 -2.28
N ILE A 25 5.88 3.92 -1.74
CA ILE A 25 6.09 2.63 -2.42
C ILE A 25 5.55 2.63 -3.85
N THR A 26 4.35 3.18 -4.11
CA THR A 26 3.76 3.22 -5.46
C THR A 26 4.54 4.13 -6.41
N GLY A 27 5.08 5.25 -5.92
CA GLY A 27 5.93 6.13 -6.72
C GLY A 27 7.27 5.49 -7.05
N VAL A 28 7.95 4.94 -6.06
CA VAL A 28 9.28 4.33 -6.25
C VAL A 28 9.22 3.10 -7.16
N THR A 29 8.18 2.24 -7.02
CA THR A 29 7.99 1.10 -7.94
C THR A 29 7.68 1.58 -9.36
N THR A 30 6.90 2.65 -9.53
CA THR A 30 6.60 3.27 -10.84
C THR A 30 7.87 3.85 -11.47
N VAL A 31 8.67 4.57 -10.69
CA VAL A 31 9.97 5.11 -11.11
C VAL A 31 10.86 3.99 -11.64
N TYR A 32 11.02 2.92 -10.86
CA TYR A 32 11.86 1.78 -11.23
C TYR A 32 11.34 1.08 -12.51
N ALA A 33 10.04 0.83 -12.59
CA ALA A 33 9.42 0.19 -13.75
C ALA A 33 9.59 1.00 -15.04
N LEU A 34 9.48 2.33 -14.97
CA LEU A 34 9.67 3.22 -16.11
C LEU A 34 11.16 3.37 -16.50
N ALA A 35 12.06 3.49 -15.52
CA ALA A 35 13.50 3.54 -15.79
C ALA A 35 13.99 2.26 -16.48
N LYS A 36 13.51 1.08 -16.06
CA LYS A 36 13.80 -0.19 -16.75
C LYS A 36 13.28 -0.25 -18.19
N ARG A 37 12.26 0.56 -18.52
CA ARG A 37 11.75 0.71 -19.90
C ARG A 37 12.47 1.78 -20.71
N GLY A 38 13.52 2.43 -20.15
CA GLY A 38 14.34 3.42 -20.82
C GLY A 38 13.79 4.84 -20.84
N PHE A 39 12.82 5.16 -19.97
CA PHE A 39 12.36 6.54 -19.79
C PHE A 39 13.33 7.35 -18.96
N ALA A 40 13.48 8.64 -19.27
CA ALA A 40 14.17 9.62 -18.43
C ALA A 40 13.20 10.07 -17.33
N VAL A 41 13.34 9.52 -16.13
CA VAL A 41 12.40 9.72 -15.02
C VAL A 41 12.95 10.71 -14.01
N THR A 42 12.10 11.65 -13.57
CA THR A 42 12.36 12.53 -12.44
C THR A 42 11.30 12.30 -11.36
N LEU A 43 11.73 11.97 -10.15
CA LEU A 43 10.88 11.80 -8.97
C LEU A 43 10.89 13.10 -8.15
N PHE A 44 9.70 13.60 -7.81
CA PHE A 44 9.50 14.70 -6.87
C PHE A 44 8.97 14.15 -5.54
N GLU A 45 9.69 14.39 -4.45
CA GLU A 45 9.31 14.00 -3.10
C GLU A 45 9.51 15.18 -2.14
N ARG A 46 8.49 15.50 -1.35
CA ARG A 46 8.52 16.63 -0.41
C ARG A 46 9.38 16.37 0.83
N HIS A 47 9.62 15.12 1.16
CA HIS A 47 10.44 14.73 2.29
C HIS A 47 11.91 14.57 1.90
N ARG A 48 12.79 14.49 2.91
CA ARG A 48 14.24 14.36 2.74
C ARG A 48 14.72 13.03 2.14
N TYR A 49 13.84 12.00 2.09
CA TYR A 49 14.07 10.73 1.42
C TYR A 49 12.74 10.00 1.13
N ALA A 50 12.78 8.93 0.36
CA ALA A 50 11.60 8.15 0.00
C ALA A 50 11.02 7.36 1.20
N ALA A 51 9.72 7.03 1.15
CA ALA A 51 9.02 6.21 2.13
C ALA A 51 8.77 6.85 3.52
N MET A 52 8.72 8.15 3.62
CA MET A 52 8.49 8.86 4.90
C MET A 52 7.01 9.02 5.30
N GLU A 53 6.06 8.68 4.42
CA GLU A 53 4.61 8.71 4.71
C GLU A 53 4.07 7.31 5.00
N THR A 54 2.96 6.89 4.40
CA THR A 54 2.31 5.59 4.63
C THR A 54 3.22 4.37 4.42
N SER A 55 4.32 4.53 3.68
CA SER A 55 5.34 3.50 3.46
C SER A 55 6.41 3.45 4.56
N PHE A 56 6.30 4.22 5.65
CA PHE A 56 7.29 4.26 6.73
C PHE A 56 7.10 3.10 7.73
N ALA A 57 5.89 2.94 8.27
CA ALA A 57 5.63 1.97 9.34
C ALA A 57 4.23 1.33 9.24
N ASN A 58 3.89 0.84 8.03
CA ASN A 58 2.65 0.09 7.82
C ASN A 58 2.71 -1.31 8.46
N GLY A 59 1.67 -2.14 8.23
CA GLY A 59 1.55 -3.48 8.82
C GLY A 59 2.59 -4.51 8.39
N GLY A 60 3.44 -4.23 7.42
CA GLY A 60 4.53 -5.12 6.99
C GLY A 60 4.11 -6.37 6.23
N GLN A 61 2.82 -6.56 5.93
CA GLN A 61 2.32 -7.73 5.21
C GLN A 61 2.36 -7.57 3.69
N LEU A 62 2.80 -8.59 2.99
CA LEU A 62 2.59 -8.86 1.57
C LEU A 62 1.49 -9.91 1.48
N SER A 63 0.25 -9.46 1.61
CA SER A 63 -0.92 -10.28 1.91
C SER A 63 -1.93 -10.24 0.77
N ALA A 64 -1.91 -11.24 -0.10
CA ALA A 64 -3.00 -11.46 -1.05
C ALA A 64 -4.25 -12.02 -0.35
N SER A 65 -4.09 -12.66 0.81
CA SER A 65 -5.21 -13.15 1.62
C SER A 65 -6.07 -12.02 2.22
N ASN A 66 -5.54 -10.80 2.30
CA ASN A 66 -6.27 -9.60 2.75
C ASN A 66 -6.89 -8.80 1.59
N ALA A 67 -7.14 -9.44 0.45
CA ALA A 67 -7.65 -8.80 -0.78
C ALA A 67 -9.16 -8.57 -0.77
N GLU A 68 -9.88 -9.02 0.26
CA GLU A 68 -11.32 -8.73 0.37
C GLU A 68 -11.56 -7.22 0.42
N VAL A 69 -12.36 -6.70 -0.52
CA VAL A 69 -12.77 -5.30 -0.50
C VAL A 69 -13.87 -5.08 0.55
N TRP A 70 -13.96 -3.86 1.08
CA TRP A 70 -14.87 -3.57 2.22
C TRP A 70 -16.29 -3.20 1.79
N ASN A 71 -16.58 -3.15 0.49
CA ASN A 71 -17.87 -2.73 -0.09
C ASN A 71 -18.94 -3.80 0.08
N ASN A 72 -19.27 -4.19 1.32
CA ASN A 72 -20.35 -5.14 1.61
C ASN A 72 -21.24 -4.66 2.77
N GLY A 73 -22.50 -5.11 2.79
CA GLY A 73 -23.49 -4.67 3.78
C GLY A 73 -23.12 -5.04 5.23
N ALA A 74 -22.42 -6.16 5.45
CA ALA A 74 -21.96 -6.56 6.77
C ALA A 74 -20.93 -5.59 7.34
N THR A 75 -20.02 -5.09 6.49
CA THR A 75 -19.03 -4.06 6.87
C THR A 75 -19.71 -2.76 7.28
N ILE A 76 -20.72 -2.31 6.54
CA ILE A 76 -21.49 -1.09 6.88
C ILE A 76 -22.20 -1.25 8.24
N LEU A 77 -22.88 -2.39 8.46
CA LEU A 77 -23.55 -2.65 9.73
C LEU A 77 -22.57 -2.76 10.90
N LYS A 78 -21.43 -3.38 10.71
CA LYS A 78 -20.34 -3.39 11.72
C LYS A 78 -19.84 -1.96 11.98
N GLY A 79 -19.60 -1.18 10.93
CA GLY A 79 -19.16 0.22 11.02
C GLY A 79 -20.11 1.07 11.85
N LEU A 80 -21.42 0.99 11.62
CA LEU A 80 -22.44 1.71 12.39
C LEU A 80 -22.42 1.33 13.87
N LYS A 81 -22.25 0.03 14.20
CA LYS A 81 -22.14 -0.43 15.59
C LYS A 81 -20.85 0.08 16.25
N TRP A 82 -19.77 0.15 15.51
CA TRP A 82 -18.47 0.61 16.02
C TRP A 82 -18.45 2.12 16.28
N MET A 83 -19.22 2.92 15.55
CA MET A 83 -19.33 4.36 15.80
C MET A 83 -19.84 4.70 17.22
N LEU A 84 -20.45 3.74 17.93
CA LEU A 84 -20.92 3.89 19.30
C LEU A 84 -19.86 3.55 20.36
N LYS A 85 -18.63 3.18 19.97
CA LYS A 85 -17.56 2.77 20.88
C LYS A 85 -16.25 3.51 20.53
N ASN A 86 -15.63 4.15 21.51
CA ASN A 86 -14.40 4.92 21.31
C ASN A 86 -13.16 4.04 21.04
N ASP A 87 -13.15 2.80 21.52
CA ASP A 87 -12.07 1.82 21.35
C ASP A 87 -12.27 0.87 20.14
N ALA A 88 -13.30 1.12 19.33
CA ALA A 88 -13.63 0.29 18.19
C ALA A 88 -12.53 0.33 17.09
N PRO A 89 -12.38 -0.76 16.30
CA PRO A 89 -11.45 -0.78 15.17
C PRO A 89 -11.69 0.29 14.11
N LEU A 90 -12.93 0.77 13.99
CA LEU A 90 -13.32 1.83 13.06
C LEU A 90 -13.93 3.01 13.81
N LEU A 91 -13.40 4.20 13.55
CA LEU A 91 -14.00 5.46 13.98
C LEU A 91 -14.31 6.36 12.78
N VAL A 92 -15.40 7.11 12.89
CA VAL A 92 -15.81 8.10 11.90
C VAL A 92 -16.07 9.42 12.62
N ASN A 93 -15.33 10.47 12.29
CA ASN A 93 -15.64 11.81 12.76
C ASN A 93 -17.03 12.21 12.25
N PRO A 94 -17.99 12.57 13.13
CA PRO A 94 -19.36 12.87 12.72
C PRO A 94 -19.51 14.17 11.92
N ALA A 95 -18.54 15.08 11.98
CA ALA A 95 -18.60 16.35 11.26
C ALA A 95 -18.80 16.11 9.75
N PRO A 96 -19.88 16.61 9.13
CA PRO A 96 -20.13 16.38 7.72
C PRO A 96 -19.18 17.24 6.87
N THR A 97 -18.56 16.60 5.87
CA THR A 97 -17.84 17.29 4.78
C THR A 97 -18.33 16.74 3.46
N TRP A 98 -18.41 17.60 2.43
CA TRP A 98 -18.81 17.15 1.09
C TRP A 98 -17.93 16.01 0.58
N HIS A 99 -16.63 16.10 0.82
CA HIS A 99 -15.69 15.05 0.44
C HIS A 99 -16.04 13.68 1.07
N LYS A 100 -16.28 13.65 2.38
CA LYS A 100 -16.63 12.43 3.10
C LYS A 100 -17.99 11.86 2.64
N LEU A 101 -19.00 12.73 2.48
CA LEU A 101 -20.32 12.31 2.03
C LEU A 101 -20.27 11.74 0.60
N SER A 102 -19.57 12.40 -0.33
CA SER A 102 -19.42 11.91 -1.69
C SER A 102 -18.65 10.58 -1.74
N TRP A 103 -17.64 10.43 -0.88
CA TRP A 103 -16.88 9.18 -0.79
C TRP A 103 -17.75 8.02 -0.29
N PHE A 104 -18.53 8.23 0.78
CA PHE A 104 -19.45 7.20 1.27
C PHE A 104 -20.55 6.85 0.27
N ALA A 105 -21.10 7.84 -0.45
CA ALA A 105 -22.09 7.58 -1.50
C ALA A 105 -21.51 6.69 -2.60
N GLU A 106 -20.29 6.97 -3.09
CA GLU A 106 -19.60 6.15 -4.08
C GLU A 106 -19.18 4.78 -3.52
N PHE A 107 -18.83 4.70 -2.22
CA PHE A 107 -18.53 3.43 -1.55
C PHE A 107 -19.75 2.50 -1.55
N ILE A 108 -20.94 3.04 -1.23
CA ILE A 108 -22.21 2.29 -1.28
C ILE A 108 -22.55 1.91 -2.72
N ALA A 109 -22.40 2.83 -3.68
CA ALA A 109 -22.65 2.56 -5.09
C ALA A 109 -21.72 1.46 -5.68
N ALA A 110 -20.55 1.22 -5.07
CA ALA A 110 -19.64 0.17 -5.47
C ALA A 110 -19.99 -1.23 -4.92
N MET A 111 -20.95 -1.37 -3.99
CA MET A 111 -21.33 -2.65 -3.38
C MET A 111 -21.71 -3.75 -4.38
N PRO A 112 -22.43 -3.49 -5.48
CA PRO A 112 -22.72 -4.53 -6.49
C PRO A 112 -21.49 -5.15 -7.11
N HIS A 113 -20.32 -4.52 -6.98
CA HIS A 113 -19.05 -4.98 -7.56
C HIS A 113 -18.16 -5.71 -6.54
N TYR A 114 -18.64 -5.98 -5.32
CA TYR A 114 -17.89 -6.57 -4.22
C TYR A 114 -17.16 -7.87 -4.62
N GLU A 115 -17.86 -8.86 -5.16
CA GLU A 115 -17.25 -10.15 -5.55
C GLU A 115 -16.20 -9.95 -6.66
N ARG A 116 -16.56 -9.23 -7.72
CA ARG A 116 -15.65 -8.95 -8.84
C ARG A 116 -14.37 -8.23 -8.35
N ASN A 117 -14.53 -7.18 -7.55
CA ASN A 117 -13.39 -6.40 -7.08
C ASN A 117 -12.50 -7.20 -6.12
N THR A 118 -13.08 -8.06 -5.28
CA THR A 118 -12.32 -8.98 -4.40
C THR A 118 -11.49 -9.97 -5.22
N ILE A 119 -12.10 -10.62 -6.22
CA ILE A 119 -11.40 -11.56 -7.11
C ILE A 119 -10.26 -10.87 -7.86
N GLU A 120 -10.53 -9.70 -8.45
CA GLU A 120 -9.54 -8.94 -9.20
C GLU A 120 -8.40 -8.46 -8.30
N THR A 121 -8.70 -7.98 -7.10
CA THR A 121 -7.66 -7.60 -6.13
C THR A 121 -6.77 -8.77 -5.75
N ALA A 122 -7.36 -9.97 -5.53
CA ALA A 122 -6.59 -11.18 -5.24
C ALA A 122 -5.68 -11.55 -6.42
N ARG A 123 -6.21 -11.51 -7.67
CA ARG A 123 -5.45 -11.79 -8.89
C ARG A 123 -4.26 -10.85 -9.04
N LEU A 124 -4.48 -9.55 -8.86
CA LEU A 124 -3.40 -8.55 -8.91
C LEU A 124 -2.37 -8.77 -7.79
N ALA A 125 -2.83 -9.10 -6.58
CA ALA A 125 -1.94 -9.33 -5.43
C ALA A 125 -1.05 -10.56 -5.61
N VAL A 126 -1.58 -11.64 -6.22
CA VAL A 126 -0.78 -12.82 -6.58
C VAL A 126 0.26 -12.47 -7.64
N ALA A 127 -0.16 -11.78 -8.72
CA ALA A 127 0.76 -11.38 -9.79
C ALA A 127 1.84 -10.39 -9.30
N ALA A 128 1.52 -9.52 -8.36
CA ALA A 128 2.46 -8.52 -7.84
C ALA A 128 3.69 -9.14 -7.15
N ARG A 129 3.54 -10.33 -6.55
CA ARG A 129 4.62 -11.02 -5.82
C ARG A 129 5.81 -11.34 -6.72
N GLU A 130 5.55 -11.84 -7.93
CA GLU A 130 6.60 -12.20 -8.89
C GLU A 130 7.47 -11.00 -9.21
N HIS A 131 6.87 -9.87 -9.53
CA HIS A 131 7.59 -8.62 -9.83
C HIS A 131 8.36 -8.10 -8.60
N LEU A 132 7.72 -8.06 -7.43
CA LEU A 132 8.33 -7.52 -6.22
C LEU A 132 9.56 -8.33 -5.80
N PHE A 133 9.42 -9.66 -5.77
CA PHE A 133 10.52 -10.53 -5.36
C PHE A 133 11.64 -10.59 -6.40
N ALA A 134 11.30 -10.54 -7.70
CA ALA A 134 12.30 -10.43 -8.76
C ALA A 134 13.12 -9.15 -8.62
N TRP A 135 12.49 -8.01 -8.40
CA TRP A 135 13.19 -6.73 -8.21
C TRP A 135 14.06 -6.72 -6.94
N ALA A 136 13.54 -7.29 -5.83
CA ALA A 136 14.34 -7.41 -4.61
C ALA A 136 15.60 -8.26 -4.82
N ALA A 137 15.47 -9.39 -5.52
CA ALA A 137 16.59 -10.29 -5.81
C ALA A 137 17.57 -9.65 -6.79
N GLU A 138 17.08 -9.03 -7.88
CA GLU A 138 17.89 -8.37 -8.90
C GLU A 138 18.76 -7.25 -8.30
N GLU A 139 18.18 -6.46 -7.40
CA GLU A 139 18.83 -5.30 -6.80
C GLU A 139 19.51 -5.58 -5.46
N GLY A 140 19.44 -6.83 -4.96
CA GLY A 140 20.04 -7.23 -3.69
C GLY A 140 19.46 -6.51 -2.48
N ILE A 141 18.12 -6.25 -2.49
CA ILE A 141 17.45 -5.50 -1.43
C ILE A 141 17.10 -6.45 -0.29
N ASP A 142 17.76 -6.28 0.86
CA ASP A 142 17.34 -6.88 2.11
C ASP A 142 16.28 -6.01 2.79
N PHE A 143 15.09 -6.58 2.98
CA PHE A 143 13.95 -5.92 3.59
C PHE A 143 13.31 -6.74 4.72
N ASP A 144 14.10 -7.55 5.44
CA ASP A 144 13.64 -8.45 6.50
C ASP A 144 12.53 -9.42 6.03
N HIS A 145 12.64 -9.90 4.78
CA HIS A 145 11.61 -10.73 4.15
C HIS A 145 11.48 -12.09 4.84
N LYS A 146 10.26 -12.41 5.29
CA LYS A 146 9.90 -13.71 5.87
C LYS A 146 8.78 -14.38 5.09
N ARG A 147 9.03 -15.62 4.65
CA ARG A 147 8.08 -16.46 3.88
C ARG A 147 7.43 -17.52 4.77
N GLU A 148 6.89 -17.09 5.91
CA GLU A 148 6.29 -17.99 6.92
C GLU A 148 4.76 -18.04 6.80
N GLY A 149 4.21 -17.47 5.73
CA GLY A 149 2.76 -17.38 5.55
C GLY A 149 2.08 -16.33 6.43
N ILE A 150 0.75 -16.27 6.30
CA ILE A 150 -0.10 -15.42 7.14
C ILE A 150 -1.27 -16.24 7.65
N LEU A 151 -1.51 -16.19 8.97
CA LEU A 151 -2.59 -16.86 9.66
C LEU A 151 -3.69 -15.85 10.04
N HIS A 152 -4.87 -16.00 9.42
CA HIS A 152 -6.07 -15.27 9.82
C HIS A 152 -6.74 -16.00 10.98
N ILE A 153 -7.01 -15.29 12.09
CA ILE A 153 -7.57 -15.89 13.31
C ILE A 153 -9.02 -15.43 13.54
N TYR A 154 -9.86 -16.38 13.97
CA TYR A 154 -11.28 -16.17 14.21
C TYR A 154 -11.67 -16.72 15.58
N ARG A 155 -12.42 -15.91 16.38
CA ARG A 155 -12.85 -16.30 17.72
C ARG A 155 -14.23 -16.94 17.74
N ASP A 156 -15.03 -16.73 16.69
CA ASP A 156 -16.39 -17.26 16.57
C ASP A 156 -16.66 -17.95 15.23
N LYS A 157 -17.70 -18.78 15.21
CA LYS A 157 -18.14 -19.52 14.03
C LYS A 157 -18.56 -18.59 12.90
N LYS A 158 -19.21 -17.48 13.22
CA LYS A 158 -19.74 -16.54 12.19
C LYS A 158 -18.64 -15.89 11.38
N GLY A 159 -17.57 -15.43 12.04
CA GLY A 159 -16.38 -14.88 11.37
C GLY A 159 -15.68 -15.93 10.54
N PHE A 160 -15.53 -17.15 11.07
CA PHE A 160 -14.92 -18.27 10.36
C PHE A 160 -15.70 -18.68 9.10
N ASP A 161 -17.04 -18.80 9.21
CA ASP A 161 -17.92 -19.14 8.06
C ASP A 161 -17.89 -18.04 6.98
N HIS A 162 -17.85 -16.76 7.38
CA HIS A 162 -17.66 -15.64 6.44
C HIS A 162 -16.32 -15.77 5.70
N ALA A 163 -15.25 -16.03 6.42
CA ALA A 163 -13.93 -16.23 5.84
C ALA A 163 -13.89 -17.41 4.85
N GLY A 164 -14.69 -18.46 5.10
CA GLY A 164 -14.88 -19.56 4.14
C GLY A 164 -15.45 -19.08 2.80
N LYS A 165 -16.47 -18.22 2.82
CA LYS A 165 -17.03 -17.61 1.60
C LYS A 165 -16.02 -16.72 0.88
N VAL A 166 -15.27 -15.92 1.65
CA VAL A 166 -14.18 -15.09 1.09
C VAL A 166 -13.10 -15.97 0.46
N SER A 167 -12.75 -17.12 1.09
CA SER A 167 -11.76 -18.06 0.54
C SER A 167 -12.13 -18.58 -0.85
N VAL A 168 -13.43 -18.79 -1.12
CA VAL A 168 -13.89 -19.18 -2.46
C VAL A 168 -13.63 -18.09 -3.49
N MET A 169 -13.85 -16.82 -3.13
CA MET A 169 -13.55 -15.69 -4.04
C MET A 169 -12.04 -15.53 -4.26
N LEU A 170 -11.24 -15.65 -3.20
CA LEU A 170 -9.78 -15.57 -3.30
C LEU A 170 -9.21 -16.70 -4.17
N ALA A 171 -9.76 -17.91 -4.08
CA ALA A 171 -9.37 -19.04 -4.93
C ALA A 171 -9.67 -18.78 -6.41
N LYS A 172 -10.81 -18.11 -6.75
CA LYS A 172 -11.10 -17.65 -8.12
C LYS A 172 -10.06 -16.63 -8.62
N GLY A 173 -9.46 -15.85 -7.72
CA GLY A 173 -8.35 -14.93 -7.98
C GLY A 173 -6.97 -15.59 -8.00
N GLY A 174 -6.89 -16.93 -7.88
CA GLY A 174 -5.62 -17.66 -7.88
C GLY A 174 -4.96 -17.82 -6.51
N LEU A 175 -5.66 -17.48 -5.41
CA LEU A 175 -5.13 -17.60 -4.05
C LEU A 175 -5.87 -18.67 -3.24
N PRO A 176 -5.41 -19.92 -3.20
CA PRO A 176 -5.91 -20.90 -2.25
C PRO A 176 -5.43 -20.58 -0.84
N ARG A 177 -6.33 -20.75 0.15
CA ARG A 177 -5.96 -20.72 1.56
C ARG A 177 -6.65 -21.85 2.31
N ARG A 178 -5.98 -22.39 3.34
CA ARG A 178 -6.39 -23.57 4.06
C ARG A 178 -7.09 -23.20 5.36
N ALA A 179 -8.28 -23.76 5.59
CA ALA A 179 -8.89 -23.75 6.93
C ALA A 179 -8.05 -24.55 7.90
N VAL A 180 -7.87 -24.07 9.13
CA VAL A 180 -7.07 -24.70 10.17
C VAL A 180 -7.83 -24.73 11.49
N THR A 181 -7.68 -25.86 12.20
CA THR A 181 -8.20 -26.09 13.56
C THR A 181 -7.36 -25.33 14.59
N PRO A 182 -7.86 -25.13 15.83
CA PRO A 182 -7.06 -24.55 16.91
C PRO A 182 -5.76 -25.31 17.21
N ALA A 183 -5.75 -26.64 17.07
CA ALA A 183 -4.55 -27.46 17.25
C ALA A 183 -3.51 -27.18 16.15
N GLU A 184 -3.94 -27.11 14.90
CA GLU A 184 -3.07 -26.73 13.76
C GLU A 184 -2.58 -25.29 13.88
N MET A 185 -3.42 -24.35 14.33
CA MET A 185 -2.99 -22.96 14.60
C MET A 185 -1.85 -22.90 15.60
N LYS A 186 -1.94 -23.70 16.70
CA LYS A 186 -0.89 -23.81 17.71
C LYS A 186 0.38 -24.45 17.20
N ALA A 187 0.27 -25.37 16.23
CA ALA A 187 1.43 -25.96 15.55
C ALA A 187 2.09 -24.96 14.57
N ILE A 188 1.28 -24.12 13.87
CA ILE A 188 1.77 -23.09 12.95
C ILE A 188 2.45 -21.94 13.70
N GLU A 189 1.82 -21.46 14.79
CA GLU A 189 2.38 -20.38 15.62
C GLU A 189 2.30 -20.76 17.11
N PRO A 190 3.35 -21.40 17.64
CA PRO A 190 3.37 -21.89 19.03
C PRO A 190 3.31 -20.80 20.09
N THR A 191 3.70 -19.55 19.78
CA THR A 191 3.70 -18.46 20.73
C THR A 191 2.31 -17.83 20.92
N LEU A 192 1.38 -18.09 19.98
CA LEU A 192 0.03 -17.54 20.03
C LEU A 192 -0.75 -18.07 21.24
N ALA A 193 -1.14 -17.17 22.13
CA ALA A 193 -1.99 -17.45 23.29
C ALA A 193 -3.46 -17.11 23.00
N GLY A 194 -4.36 -17.65 23.82
CA GLY A 194 -5.80 -17.40 23.71
C GLY A 194 -6.58 -18.58 23.15
N THR A 195 -7.89 -18.39 23.02
CA THR A 195 -8.83 -19.40 22.49
C THR A 195 -9.43 -18.92 21.19
N TYR A 196 -9.45 -19.77 20.19
CA TYR A 196 -9.91 -19.47 18.84
C TYR A 196 -10.88 -20.56 18.38
N TYR A 197 -11.83 -20.18 17.53
CA TYR A 197 -12.72 -21.13 16.86
C TYR A 197 -11.96 -21.88 15.74
N GLY A 198 -11.08 -21.19 15.03
CA GLY A 198 -10.25 -21.69 13.95
C GLY A 198 -9.55 -20.57 13.20
N GLY A 199 -8.86 -20.90 12.14
CA GLY A 199 -8.12 -19.96 11.31
C GLY A 199 -8.17 -20.29 9.82
N TYR A 200 -7.65 -19.38 9.02
CA TYR A 200 -7.29 -19.64 7.62
C TYR A 200 -5.83 -19.31 7.42
N PHE A 201 -5.06 -20.28 6.95
CA PHE A 201 -3.63 -20.13 6.69
C PHE A 201 -3.35 -19.98 5.20
N THR A 202 -2.53 -18.98 4.85
CA THR A 202 -2.07 -18.71 3.48
C THR A 202 -0.55 -18.82 3.45
N GLU A 203 -0.05 -19.97 3.05
CA GLU A 203 1.37 -20.28 3.04
C GLU A 203 2.17 -19.38 2.08
N SER A 204 1.56 -18.99 0.97
CA SER A 204 2.19 -18.16 -0.06
C SER A 204 2.28 -16.66 0.26
N ASP A 205 1.62 -16.20 1.32
CA ASP A 205 1.77 -14.83 1.82
C ASP A 205 3.08 -14.67 2.59
N SER A 206 3.52 -13.44 2.78
CA SER A 206 4.80 -13.15 3.43
C SER A 206 4.78 -11.79 4.15
N THR A 207 5.87 -11.47 4.83
CA THR A 207 6.07 -10.17 5.48
C THR A 207 7.44 -9.59 5.17
N GLY A 208 7.59 -8.29 5.40
CA GLY A 208 8.87 -7.61 5.31
C GLY A 208 8.77 -6.15 5.72
N ASP A 209 9.87 -5.45 5.67
CA ASP A 209 9.94 -4.03 5.97
C ASP A 209 9.78 -3.20 4.69
N ILE A 210 8.58 -2.63 4.51
CA ILE A 210 8.26 -1.79 3.35
C ILE A 210 9.19 -0.58 3.24
N HIS A 211 9.63 -0.01 4.37
CA HIS A 211 10.52 1.13 4.36
C HIS A 211 11.90 0.75 3.79
N LYS A 212 12.48 -0.37 4.25
CA LYS A 212 13.73 -0.90 3.72
C LYS A 212 13.61 -1.20 2.22
N PHE A 213 12.52 -1.89 1.81
CA PHE A 213 12.28 -2.21 0.40
C PHE A 213 12.17 -0.95 -0.46
N THR A 214 11.33 0.02 -0.05
CA THR A 214 11.10 1.25 -0.83
C THR A 214 12.38 2.07 -0.93
N HIS A 215 13.13 2.20 0.16
CA HIS A 215 14.41 2.91 0.17
C HIS A 215 15.45 2.21 -0.72
N GLY A 216 15.61 0.89 -0.58
CA GLY A 216 16.52 0.10 -1.42
C GLY A 216 16.20 0.23 -2.92
N LEU A 217 14.91 0.15 -3.27
CA LEU A 217 14.48 0.28 -4.67
C LEU A 217 14.67 1.71 -5.19
N SER A 218 14.55 2.75 -4.34
CA SER A 218 14.85 4.13 -4.75
C SER A 218 16.33 4.33 -5.07
N LEU A 219 17.23 3.68 -4.30
CA LEU A 219 18.67 3.68 -4.61
C LEU A 219 18.98 2.90 -5.90
N ALA A 220 18.29 1.80 -6.13
CA ALA A 220 18.40 1.05 -7.39
C ALA A 220 17.97 1.89 -8.59
N ALA A 221 16.85 2.61 -8.48
CA ALA A 221 16.38 3.52 -9.51
C ALA A 221 17.40 4.64 -9.80
N ALA A 222 18.06 5.18 -8.78
CA ALA A 222 19.13 6.17 -8.96
C ALA A 222 20.32 5.61 -9.78
N ARG A 223 20.68 4.33 -9.58
CA ARG A 223 21.70 3.65 -10.40
C ARG A 223 21.29 3.51 -11.88
N LEU A 224 19.99 3.47 -12.17
CA LEU A 224 19.44 3.49 -13.53
C LEU A 224 19.36 4.89 -14.14
N GLY A 225 19.89 5.92 -13.47
CA GLY A 225 19.92 7.30 -13.97
C GLY A 225 18.66 8.12 -13.63
N VAL A 226 17.81 7.64 -12.74
CA VAL A 226 16.66 8.42 -12.27
C VAL A 226 17.13 9.62 -11.47
N ARG A 227 16.60 10.79 -11.80
CA ARG A 227 16.80 12.00 -11.02
C ARG A 227 15.76 12.08 -9.89
N THR A 228 16.22 12.03 -8.65
CA THR A 228 15.33 12.20 -7.49
C THR A 228 15.52 13.58 -6.88
N LEU A 229 14.43 14.32 -6.75
CA LEU A 229 14.36 15.64 -6.15
C LEU A 229 13.64 15.54 -4.82
N TYR A 230 14.41 15.41 -3.74
CA TYR A 230 13.92 15.42 -2.36
C TYR A 230 13.73 16.86 -1.86
N GLU A 231 12.92 17.01 -0.81
CA GLU A 231 12.57 18.31 -0.20
C GLU A 231 11.96 19.28 -1.22
N GLN A 232 11.26 18.71 -2.21
CA GLN A 232 10.57 19.45 -3.27
C GLN A 232 9.06 19.29 -3.11
N ASP A 233 8.43 20.30 -2.50
CA ASP A 233 6.98 20.32 -2.35
C ASP A 233 6.34 20.82 -3.64
N VAL A 234 5.71 19.90 -4.38
CA VAL A 234 4.97 20.23 -5.59
C VAL A 234 3.66 20.90 -5.18
N THR A 235 3.51 22.17 -5.53
CA THR A 235 2.32 22.98 -5.19
C THR A 235 1.31 23.02 -6.32
N HIS A 236 1.77 22.92 -7.57
CA HIS A 236 0.87 22.95 -8.72
C HIS A 236 1.34 22.00 -9.83
N VAL A 237 0.37 21.39 -10.51
CA VAL A 237 0.57 20.60 -11.73
C VAL A 237 -0.46 20.99 -12.78
N SER A 238 0.00 21.16 -14.01
CA SER A 238 -0.88 21.47 -15.14
C SER A 238 -0.41 20.77 -16.40
N THR A 239 -1.24 20.76 -17.43
CA THR A 239 -0.90 20.21 -18.74
C THR A 239 -1.55 21.00 -19.85
N ASN A 240 -0.88 21.09 -21.01
CA ASN A 240 -1.43 21.60 -22.26
C ASN A 240 -1.78 20.46 -23.24
N GLY A 241 -1.72 19.20 -22.77
CA GLY A 241 -1.94 17.99 -23.56
C GLY A 241 -0.68 17.44 -24.26
N GLN A 242 0.36 18.24 -24.40
CA GLN A 242 1.65 17.83 -24.95
C GLN A 242 2.73 17.74 -23.87
N GLN A 243 2.73 18.70 -22.94
CA GLN A 243 3.68 18.79 -21.85
C GLN A 243 2.96 18.91 -20.51
N ALA A 244 3.51 18.24 -19.48
CA ALA A 244 3.15 18.40 -18.09
C ALA A 244 4.10 19.43 -17.46
N VAL A 245 3.53 20.37 -16.72
CA VAL A 245 4.24 21.44 -16.03
C VAL A 245 4.12 21.24 -14.52
N ILE A 246 5.24 21.10 -13.85
CA ILE A 246 5.33 20.86 -12.41
C ILE A 246 5.90 22.10 -11.74
N THR A 247 5.15 22.68 -10.83
CA THR A 247 5.57 23.83 -10.04
C THR A 247 5.92 23.38 -8.62
N VAL A 248 7.11 23.76 -8.17
CA VAL A 248 7.65 23.41 -6.85
C VAL A 248 7.87 24.68 -6.03
N GLY A 249 7.51 24.63 -4.75
CA GLY A 249 7.66 25.77 -3.85
C GLY A 249 6.66 26.89 -4.08
N GLU A 250 6.81 27.99 -3.35
CA GLU A 250 5.93 29.15 -3.37
C GLU A 250 6.72 30.46 -3.46
N GLY A 251 6.08 31.51 -3.95
CA GLY A 251 6.62 32.84 -4.00
C GLY A 251 7.91 32.97 -4.81
N ALA A 252 8.93 33.66 -4.28
CA ALA A 252 10.21 33.90 -4.95
C ALA A 252 11.10 32.65 -5.08
N ALA A 253 10.83 31.59 -4.30
CA ALA A 253 11.54 30.31 -4.36
C ALA A 253 10.88 29.31 -5.34
N GLN A 254 9.86 29.72 -6.06
CA GLN A 254 9.15 28.87 -7.00
C GLN A 254 10.03 28.49 -8.19
N THR A 255 10.03 27.19 -8.51
CA THR A 255 10.66 26.64 -9.71
C THR A 255 9.65 25.89 -10.57
N VAL A 256 9.85 25.91 -11.87
CA VAL A 256 8.97 25.29 -12.85
C VAL A 256 9.75 24.29 -13.69
N HIS A 257 9.23 23.07 -13.79
CA HIS A 257 9.80 21.97 -14.54
C HIS A 257 8.81 21.48 -15.60
N THR A 258 9.29 21.11 -16.78
CA THR A 258 8.46 20.65 -17.90
C THR A 258 8.89 19.25 -18.30
N PHE A 259 7.89 18.37 -18.54
CA PHE A 259 8.07 16.96 -18.92
C PHE A 259 7.09 16.58 -20.04
N ASP A 260 7.39 15.51 -20.77
CA ASP A 260 6.47 14.96 -21.76
C ASP A 260 5.22 14.33 -21.11
N GLY A 261 5.35 13.81 -19.90
CA GLY A 261 4.23 13.25 -19.15
C GLY A 261 4.43 13.29 -17.64
N VAL A 262 3.33 13.06 -16.91
CA VAL A 262 3.33 12.99 -15.44
C VAL A 262 2.55 11.78 -14.96
N VAL A 263 3.09 11.05 -13.95
CA VAL A 263 2.37 10.01 -13.21
C VAL A 263 2.16 10.47 -11.77
N VAL A 264 0.91 10.54 -11.35
CA VAL A 264 0.53 10.94 -9.99
C VAL A 264 0.51 9.72 -9.08
N CYS A 265 1.48 9.65 -8.13
CA CYS A 265 1.67 8.60 -7.12
C CYS A 265 1.64 9.17 -5.69
N ALA A 266 0.98 10.31 -5.47
CA ALA A 266 1.11 11.14 -4.28
C ALA A 266 0.21 10.71 -3.10
N GLY A 267 -0.23 9.44 -3.05
CA GLY A 267 -1.06 8.94 -1.97
C GLY A 267 -2.33 9.77 -1.78
N VAL A 268 -2.60 10.26 -0.57
CA VAL A 268 -3.79 11.09 -0.28
C VAL A 268 -3.78 12.44 -1.00
N ALA A 269 -2.61 12.97 -1.33
CA ALA A 269 -2.49 14.22 -2.08
C ALA A 269 -2.84 14.06 -3.57
N SER A 270 -2.93 12.84 -4.09
CA SER A 270 -3.29 12.58 -5.48
C SER A 270 -4.65 13.16 -5.87
N ARG A 271 -5.60 13.23 -4.91
CA ARG A 271 -6.90 13.87 -5.15
C ARG A 271 -6.75 15.37 -5.53
N HIS A 272 -5.83 16.06 -4.85
CA HIS A 272 -5.56 17.48 -5.12
C HIS A 272 -4.94 17.69 -6.50
N PHE A 273 -3.91 16.92 -6.84
CA PHE A 273 -3.28 17.00 -8.15
C PHE A 273 -4.21 16.57 -9.29
N ALA A 274 -5.03 15.56 -9.07
CA ALA A 274 -6.04 15.15 -10.06
C ALA A 274 -7.02 16.28 -10.36
N ALA A 275 -7.49 17.00 -9.35
CA ALA A 275 -8.39 18.13 -9.54
C ALA A 275 -7.74 19.28 -10.36
N GLN A 276 -6.44 19.56 -10.16
CA GLN A 276 -5.69 20.53 -10.95
C GLN A 276 -5.54 20.09 -12.42
N LEU A 277 -5.48 18.79 -12.67
CA LEU A 277 -5.36 18.19 -14.01
C LEU A 277 -6.72 17.95 -14.69
N GLY A 278 -7.82 18.34 -14.07
CA GLY A 278 -9.17 18.15 -14.59
C GLY A 278 -9.75 16.75 -14.39
N ASP A 279 -9.09 15.90 -13.59
CA ASP A 279 -9.52 14.55 -13.30
C ASP A 279 -10.21 14.45 -11.94
N ARG A 280 -11.13 13.47 -11.80
CA ARG A 280 -11.77 13.14 -10.54
C ARG A 280 -11.18 11.87 -9.97
N VAL A 281 -10.39 11.99 -8.90
CA VAL A 281 -9.85 10.88 -8.11
C VAL A 281 -10.32 11.06 -6.67
N ASN A 282 -11.40 10.35 -6.28
CA ASN A 282 -12.06 10.54 -4.97
C ASN A 282 -11.39 9.73 -3.87
N ILE A 283 -10.10 9.95 -3.64
CA ILE A 283 -9.35 9.35 -2.54
C ILE A 283 -9.74 10.02 -1.22
N TYR A 284 -10.10 9.20 -0.20
CA TYR A 284 -10.28 9.67 1.17
C TYR A 284 -9.13 9.17 2.05
N PRO A 285 -8.55 10.04 2.91
CA PRO A 285 -7.52 9.63 3.86
C PRO A 285 -8.16 8.83 5.00
N VAL A 286 -7.79 7.55 5.13
CA VAL A 286 -8.21 6.70 6.24
C VAL A 286 -7.01 6.44 7.13
N LYS A 287 -6.99 7.07 8.32
CA LYS A 287 -5.88 6.97 9.27
C LYS A 287 -5.86 5.56 9.88
N GLY A 288 -4.69 4.98 9.91
CA GLY A 288 -4.39 3.75 10.64
C GLY A 288 -3.24 3.97 11.60
N TYR A 289 -3.19 3.13 12.64
CA TYR A 289 -2.16 3.20 13.66
C TYR A 289 -1.29 1.96 13.64
N SER A 290 -0.05 2.09 14.06
CA SER A 290 0.82 0.97 14.35
C SER A 290 1.68 1.22 15.58
N ILE A 291 2.14 0.13 16.18
CA ILE A 291 3.21 0.14 17.17
C ILE A 291 4.34 -0.77 16.69
N THR A 292 5.56 -0.36 16.96
CA THR A 292 6.73 -1.23 16.84
C THR A 292 7.23 -1.54 18.24
N VAL A 293 7.15 -2.81 18.63
CA VAL A 293 7.70 -3.31 19.89
C VAL A 293 9.16 -3.70 19.65
N ASN A 294 10.07 -3.14 20.43
CA ASN A 294 11.48 -3.50 20.38
C ASN A 294 11.72 -4.74 21.26
N LEU A 295 12.09 -5.85 20.64
CA LEU A 295 12.34 -7.14 21.29
C LEU A 295 13.77 -7.17 21.84
N ARG A 296 14.00 -6.44 22.96
CA ARG A 296 15.36 -6.22 23.51
C ARG A 296 15.89 -7.36 24.36
N ASP A 297 15.01 -8.23 24.85
CA ASP A 297 15.35 -9.35 25.73
C ASP A 297 15.00 -10.69 25.07
N GLU A 298 15.68 -11.74 25.49
CA GLU A 298 15.52 -13.10 24.94
C GLU A 298 14.09 -13.63 25.07
N ALA A 299 13.41 -13.35 26.18
CA ALA A 299 12.04 -13.77 26.41
C ALA A 299 11.08 -13.14 25.39
N SER A 300 11.22 -11.82 25.13
CA SER A 300 10.47 -11.09 24.10
C SER A 300 10.78 -11.62 22.70
N GLN A 301 12.04 -11.90 22.40
CA GLN A 301 12.44 -12.48 21.11
C GLN A 301 11.87 -13.86 20.89
N ALA A 302 11.93 -14.74 21.91
CA ALA A 302 11.37 -16.07 21.87
C ALA A 302 9.83 -16.08 21.89
N GLY A 303 9.21 -15.10 22.55
CA GLY A 303 7.75 -14.95 22.65
C GLY A 303 7.09 -14.26 21.47
N ALA A 304 7.87 -13.63 20.57
CA ALA A 304 7.32 -12.97 19.40
C ALA A 304 7.03 -13.96 18.26
N PRO A 305 5.88 -13.81 17.55
CA PRO A 305 5.49 -14.73 16.50
C PRO A 305 6.46 -14.69 15.31
N ASN A 306 6.66 -15.85 14.69
CA ASN A 306 7.34 -15.96 13.40
C ASN A 306 6.35 -15.84 12.24
N VAL A 307 5.16 -16.44 12.40
CA VAL A 307 4.08 -16.35 11.43
C VAL A 307 3.31 -15.05 11.64
N SER A 308 3.06 -14.33 10.58
CA SER A 308 2.25 -13.12 10.63
C SER A 308 0.79 -13.46 10.89
N LEU A 309 0.11 -12.62 11.68
CA LEU A 309 -1.30 -12.80 12.00
C LEU A 309 -2.15 -11.69 11.39
N LEU A 310 -3.40 -12.03 11.06
CA LEU A 310 -4.49 -11.09 10.87
C LEU A 310 -5.65 -11.49 11.79
N ASP A 311 -5.97 -10.63 12.75
CA ASP A 311 -7.13 -10.78 13.62
C ASP A 311 -8.34 -10.09 13.00
N ASP A 312 -9.32 -10.86 12.53
CA ASP A 312 -10.49 -10.32 11.83
C ASP A 312 -11.41 -9.50 12.75
N GLU A 313 -11.47 -9.82 14.04
CA GLU A 313 -12.32 -9.11 15.00
C GLU A 313 -11.79 -7.73 15.32
N THR A 314 -10.49 -7.62 15.62
CA THR A 314 -9.82 -6.37 15.99
C THR A 314 -9.25 -5.61 14.79
N LYS A 315 -9.23 -6.24 13.61
CA LYS A 315 -8.62 -5.72 12.37
C LYS A 315 -7.15 -5.33 12.54
N LEU A 316 -6.45 -6.14 13.35
CA LEU A 316 -5.02 -6.00 13.59
C LEU A 316 -4.23 -7.00 12.74
N VAL A 317 -3.11 -6.52 12.22
CA VAL A 317 -2.12 -7.32 11.48
C VAL A 317 -0.77 -7.23 12.17
N THR A 318 0.03 -8.28 12.04
CA THR A 318 1.35 -8.32 12.67
C THR A 318 2.45 -8.64 11.67
N SER A 319 3.67 -8.20 11.97
CA SER A 319 4.87 -8.62 11.24
C SER A 319 6.09 -8.59 12.14
N ARG A 320 6.87 -9.66 12.11
CA ARG A 320 8.20 -9.68 12.71
C ARG A 320 9.20 -9.17 11.69
N LEU A 321 9.89 -8.08 12.00
CA LEU A 321 10.85 -7.39 11.14
C LEU A 321 12.26 -7.58 11.72
N GLY A 322 13.06 -8.41 11.05
CA GLY A 322 14.34 -8.85 11.58
C GLY A 322 14.19 -9.71 12.84
N VAL A 323 15.17 -9.63 13.73
CA VAL A 323 15.20 -10.39 15.01
C VAL A 323 14.64 -9.61 16.19
N ASP A 324 14.67 -8.30 16.12
CA ASP A 324 14.54 -7.36 17.24
C ASP A 324 13.29 -6.47 17.18
N ARG A 325 12.46 -6.55 16.12
CA ARG A 325 11.27 -5.71 15.94
C ARG A 325 10.02 -6.53 15.68
N PHE A 326 8.97 -6.24 16.44
CA PHE A 326 7.63 -6.78 16.21
C PHE A 326 6.66 -5.64 15.97
N ARG A 327 6.03 -5.61 14.81
CA ARG A 327 5.07 -4.59 14.44
C ARG A 327 3.65 -5.10 14.52
N VAL A 328 2.77 -4.29 15.11
CA VAL A 328 1.34 -4.50 15.12
C VAL A 328 0.68 -3.26 14.54
N ALA A 329 -0.17 -3.43 13.56
CA ALA A 329 -0.85 -2.33 12.87
C ALA A 329 -2.32 -2.64 12.63
N GLY A 330 -3.15 -1.61 12.57
CA GLY A 330 -4.56 -1.80 12.26
C GLY A 330 -5.36 -0.54 12.42
N THR A 331 -6.63 -0.73 12.76
CA THR A 331 -7.65 0.29 12.94
C THR A 331 -7.87 1.18 11.71
N ALA A 332 -8.98 1.87 11.68
CA ALA A 332 -9.33 2.80 10.64
C ALA A 332 -10.06 4.00 11.24
N GLU A 333 -9.64 5.21 10.86
CA GLU A 333 -10.26 6.45 11.34
C GLU A 333 -10.52 7.39 10.16
N PHE A 334 -11.80 7.75 9.99
CA PHE A 334 -12.28 8.69 8.97
C PHE A 334 -12.32 10.10 9.55
N ASN A 335 -11.17 10.77 9.63
CA ASN A 335 -11.01 12.09 10.23
C ASN A 335 -10.35 13.13 9.30
N GLY A 336 -10.36 12.90 7.98
CA GLY A 336 -9.69 13.77 7.03
C GLY A 336 -8.15 13.68 7.14
N ILE A 337 -7.48 14.78 6.80
CA ILE A 337 -6.02 14.88 6.89
C ILE A 337 -5.65 15.22 8.34
N ASP A 338 -5.58 14.20 9.17
CA ASP A 338 -5.16 14.26 10.56
C ASP A 338 -4.07 13.22 10.79
N ARG A 339 -2.91 13.65 11.33
CA ARG A 339 -1.74 12.80 11.59
C ARG A 339 -1.43 12.63 13.07
N ASP A 340 -2.26 13.18 13.94
CA ASP A 340 -2.06 13.08 15.39
C ASP A 340 -2.09 11.62 15.84
N ILE A 341 -1.11 11.23 16.65
CA ILE A 341 -1.03 9.90 17.25
C ILE A 341 -1.73 9.98 18.60
N ARG A 342 -2.93 9.37 18.65
CA ARG A 342 -3.77 9.40 19.84
C ARG A 342 -3.48 8.18 20.72
N ASP A 343 -3.27 8.40 22.01
CA ASP A 343 -2.94 7.33 22.95
C ASP A 343 -4.11 6.33 23.10
N ASP A 344 -5.36 6.79 23.11
CA ASP A 344 -6.55 5.92 23.14
C ASP A 344 -6.68 4.98 21.95
N ARG A 345 -5.94 5.24 20.85
CA ARG A 345 -5.84 4.38 19.67
C ARG A 345 -4.62 3.46 19.69
N ILE A 346 -3.61 3.79 20.49
CA ILE A 346 -2.39 2.99 20.68
C ILE A 346 -2.58 1.92 21.76
N GLN A 347 -3.25 2.26 22.87
CA GLN A 347 -3.47 1.33 23.99
C GLN A 347 -4.17 0.02 23.60
N PRO A 348 -5.19 -0.01 22.70
CA PRO A 348 -5.78 -1.27 22.23
C PRO A 348 -4.78 -2.20 21.54
N LEU A 349 -3.80 -1.67 20.79
CA LEU A 349 -2.75 -2.46 20.13
C LEU A 349 -1.82 -3.09 21.18
N ILE A 350 -1.41 -2.32 22.19
CA ILE A 350 -0.56 -2.79 23.29
C ILE A 350 -1.27 -3.90 24.08
N LYS A 351 -2.55 -3.69 24.42
CA LYS A 351 -3.37 -4.68 25.14
C LYS A 351 -3.51 -5.97 24.33
N TRP A 352 -3.73 -5.86 23.03
CA TRP A 352 -3.83 -7.02 22.14
C TRP A 352 -2.53 -7.83 22.12
N VAL A 353 -1.35 -7.16 22.07
CA VAL A 353 -0.05 -7.85 22.17
C VAL A 353 0.07 -8.60 23.49
N ALA A 354 -0.24 -7.94 24.61
CA ALA A 354 -0.16 -8.57 25.93
C ALA A 354 -1.09 -9.80 26.09
N GLN A 355 -2.25 -9.77 25.41
CA GLN A 355 -3.20 -10.89 25.44
C GLN A 355 -2.76 -12.05 24.54
N CYS A 356 -2.29 -11.77 23.33
CA CYS A 356 -1.94 -12.79 22.34
C CYS A 356 -0.51 -13.32 22.50
N PHE A 357 0.40 -12.51 23.08
CA PHE A 357 1.83 -12.81 23.25
C PHE A 357 2.33 -12.34 24.63
N PRO A 358 1.93 -13.01 25.70
CA PRO A 358 2.17 -12.55 27.08
C PRO A 358 3.65 -12.47 27.47
N ASN A 359 4.53 -13.13 26.73
CA ASN A 359 5.98 -13.12 26.98
C ASN A 359 6.69 -11.91 26.34
N ILE A 360 5.97 -11.08 25.55
CA ILE A 360 6.55 -9.88 24.95
C ILE A 360 6.46 -8.71 25.93
N ASN A 361 7.61 -8.07 26.19
CA ASN A 361 7.66 -6.83 26.97
C ASN A 361 7.19 -5.63 26.15
N THR A 362 6.03 -5.09 26.48
CA THR A 362 5.41 -3.95 25.79
C THR A 362 5.62 -2.60 26.46
N ARG A 363 6.55 -2.49 27.43
CA ARG A 363 6.82 -1.23 28.14
C ARG A 363 7.43 -0.14 27.24
N SER A 364 8.10 -0.54 26.17
CA SER A 364 8.73 0.40 25.22
C SER A 364 8.25 0.08 23.80
N VAL A 365 7.30 0.86 23.33
CA VAL A 365 6.78 0.78 21.96
C VAL A 365 7.01 2.10 21.23
N VAL A 366 7.21 2.04 19.92
CA VAL A 366 7.26 3.22 19.05
C VAL A 366 5.92 3.32 18.31
N PRO A 367 5.06 4.28 18.67
CA PRO A 367 3.79 4.48 17.99
C PRO A 367 3.99 5.23 16.68
N TRP A 368 3.08 4.96 15.73
CA TRP A 368 3.03 5.65 14.46
C TRP A 368 1.59 5.68 13.91
N ALA A 369 1.30 6.68 13.06
CA ALA A 369 0.05 6.76 12.33
C ALA A 369 0.31 7.18 10.88
N GLY A 370 -0.52 6.67 9.95
CA GLY A 370 -0.44 7.00 8.54
C GLY A 370 -1.79 7.02 7.85
N LEU A 371 -1.86 7.76 6.74
CA LEU A 371 -3.08 7.97 5.98
C LEU A 371 -3.14 7.03 4.77
N ARG A 372 -4.01 6.02 4.82
CA ARG A 372 -4.28 5.14 3.67
C ARG A 372 -5.04 5.90 2.60
N PRO A 373 -4.58 5.93 1.35
CA PRO A 373 -5.27 6.59 0.25
C PRO A 373 -6.40 5.67 -0.27
N MET A 374 -7.59 5.77 0.33
CA MET A 374 -8.69 4.85 0.04
C MET A 374 -9.56 5.37 -1.11
N MET A 375 -9.63 4.61 -2.21
CA MET A 375 -10.66 4.79 -3.24
C MET A 375 -12.00 4.24 -2.76
N PRO A 376 -13.14 4.83 -3.15
CA PRO A 376 -14.46 4.36 -2.67
C PRO A 376 -14.81 2.95 -3.15
N ASN A 377 -14.35 2.53 -4.33
CA ASN A 377 -14.55 1.18 -4.84
C ASN A 377 -13.47 0.18 -4.39
N MET A 378 -12.54 0.60 -3.51
CA MET A 378 -11.43 -0.16 -2.96
C MET A 378 -10.38 -0.65 -4.00
N MET A 379 -10.52 -0.25 -5.27
CA MET A 379 -9.59 -0.57 -6.34
C MET A 379 -8.61 0.59 -6.56
N PRO A 380 -7.32 0.33 -6.86
CA PRO A 380 -6.38 1.40 -7.19
C PRO A 380 -6.75 2.10 -8.50
N ARG A 381 -6.47 3.38 -8.59
CA ARG A 381 -6.55 4.13 -9.84
C ARG A 381 -5.22 3.98 -10.61
N VAL A 382 -5.22 3.17 -11.66
CA VAL A 382 -4.06 2.90 -12.52
C VAL A 382 -4.44 3.22 -13.97
N GLY A 383 -3.61 3.96 -14.69
CA GLY A 383 -3.81 4.24 -16.12
C GLY A 383 -3.90 5.72 -16.48
N LYS A 384 -4.38 6.01 -17.70
CA LYS A 384 -4.47 7.36 -18.28
C LYS A 384 -5.48 8.25 -17.54
N GLY A 385 -5.16 9.56 -17.41
CA GLY A 385 -6.10 10.61 -17.06
C GLY A 385 -6.93 11.06 -18.28
N VAL A 386 -7.62 12.20 -18.12
CA VAL A 386 -8.34 12.84 -19.23
C VAL A 386 -7.36 13.38 -20.27
N ALA A 387 -6.30 14.03 -19.84
CA ALA A 387 -5.25 14.47 -20.76
C ALA A 387 -4.33 13.31 -21.15
N PRO A 388 -3.87 13.22 -22.42
CA PRO A 388 -3.15 12.07 -22.96
C PRO A 388 -1.78 11.80 -22.30
N ASN A 389 -1.19 12.82 -21.69
CA ASN A 389 0.11 12.77 -21.03
C ASN A 389 0.03 12.75 -19.50
N VAL A 390 -1.16 12.52 -18.96
CA VAL A 390 -1.42 12.39 -17.52
C VAL A 390 -1.75 10.95 -17.17
N PHE A 391 -1.09 10.42 -16.15
CA PHE A 391 -1.28 9.04 -15.68
C PHE A 391 -1.39 9.00 -14.16
N TYR A 392 -1.97 7.91 -13.66
CA TYR A 392 -2.17 7.67 -12.23
C TYR A 392 -1.67 6.28 -11.84
N ASN A 393 -1.03 6.19 -10.70
CA ASN A 393 -0.77 4.95 -9.97
C ASN A 393 -0.94 5.23 -8.47
N THR A 394 -2.19 5.26 -8.00
CA THR A 394 -2.56 5.75 -6.67
C THR A 394 -3.84 5.12 -6.14
N GLY A 395 -4.22 5.43 -4.90
CA GLY A 395 -5.50 4.98 -4.35
C GLY A 395 -5.54 3.53 -3.90
N HIS A 396 -4.40 2.93 -3.58
CA HIS A 396 -4.26 1.49 -3.25
C HIS A 396 -4.82 1.09 -1.89
N GLY A 397 -5.28 2.05 -1.09
CA GLY A 397 -5.86 1.79 0.23
C GLY A 397 -4.88 1.07 1.17
N HIS A 398 -5.32 -0.06 1.71
CA HIS A 398 -4.53 -0.85 2.66
C HIS A 398 -3.58 -1.85 1.98
N LEU A 399 -3.66 -2.03 0.67
CA LEU A 399 -2.85 -2.99 -0.11
C LEU A 399 -1.76 -2.33 -0.96
N GLY A 400 -1.41 -1.07 -0.64
CA GLY A 400 -0.45 -0.30 -1.45
C GLY A 400 0.88 -1.01 -1.65
N TRP A 401 1.40 -1.70 -0.64
CA TRP A 401 2.61 -2.48 -0.79
C TRP A 401 2.37 -3.76 -1.59
N THR A 402 1.36 -4.54 -1.21
CA THR A 402 1.02 -5.81 -1.87
C THR A 402 0.81 -5.65 -3.38
N LEU A 403 0.21 -4.54 -3.83
CA LEU A 403 -0.13 -4.30 -5.23
C LEU A 403 0.91 -3.46 -6.00
N SER A 404 1.87 -2.84 -5.31
CA SER A 404 2.72 -1.79 -5.88
C SER A 404 3.47 -2.20 -7.14
N ALA A 405 4.04 -3.41 -7.17
CA ALA A 405 4.88 -3.85 -8.28
C ALA A 405 4.06 -4.12 -9.55
N ILE A 406 2.91 -4.79 -9.44
CA ILE A 406 2.06 -5.05 -10.61
C ILE A 406 1.41 -3.76 -11.14
N THR A 407 0.98 -2.85 -10.26
CA THR A 407 0.39 -1.59 -10.70
C THR A 407 1.41 -0.66 -11.33
N ALA A 408 2.67 -0.73 -10.90
CA ALA A 408 3.78 -0.04 -11.54
C ALA A 408 4.08 -0.60 -12.94
N ASP A 409 4.03 -1.92 -13.10
CA ASP A 409 4.15 -2.56 -14.42
C ASP A 409 3.01 -2.15 -15.34
N MET A 410 1.77 -2.21 -14.85
CA MET A 410 0.58 -1.81 -15.60
C MET A 410 0.66 -0.36 -16.08
N VAL A 411 0.97 0.59 -15.20
CA VAL A 411 1.09 2.01 -15.61
C VAL A 411 2.29 2.22 -16.54
N GLY A 412 3.39 1.47 -16.33
CA GLY A 412 4.54 1.48 -17.24
C GLY A 412 4.17 1.06 -18.67
N ASN A 413 3.34 0.03 -18.82
CA ASN A 413 2.84 -0.42 -20.12
C ASN A 413 1.90 0.63 -20.76
N VAL A 414 1.04 1.27 -19.96
CA VAL A 414 0.15 2.33 -20.45
C VAL A 414 0.95 3.56 -20.91
N VAL A 415 1.99 3.97 -20.17
CA VAL A 415 2.87 5.08 -20.57
C VAL A 415 3.65 4.73 -21.83
N ALA A 416 4.16 3.51 -21.97
CA ALA A 416 4.87 3.06 -23.17
C ALA A 416 3.93 3.00 -24.39
N GLY A 417 2.69 2.49 -24.22
CA GLY A 417 1.70 2.44 -25.29
C GLY A 417 1.24 3.82 -25.76
N ALA A 418 1.17 4.80 -24.88
CA ALA A 418 0.84 6.19 -25.25
C ALA A 418 1.89 6.89 -26.15
N GLN A 419 3.04 6.26 -26.38
CA GLN A 419 4.07 6.75 -27.31
C GLN A 419 3.85 6.29 -28.75
N SER A 420 3.03 5.22 -28.91
CA SER A 420 2.81 4.58 -30.22
C SER A 420 1.62 5.18 -30.97
N ASP A 421 0.78 5.95 -30.28
CA ASP A 421 -0.39 6.66 -30.79
C ASP A 421 -0.02 8.14 -31.08
#